data_9d0350552a3e44349d96471be77598d5
#
_entry.id   9d0350552a3e44349d96471be77598d5
#
_cell.length_a   1.000
_cell.length_b   1.000
_cell.length_c   1.000
_cell.angle_alpha   90.00
_cell.angle_beta   90.00
_cell.angle_gamma   90.00
#
_symmetry.space_group_name_H-M   'P 1'
#
loop_
_entity.id
_entity.type
_entity.pdbx_description
1 polymer ?
#
loop_
_entity_poly.entity_id
_entity_poly.type
_entity_poly.pdbx_seq_one_letter_code
_entity_poly.pdbx_strand_id
1 'polypeptide(L)'
;MFLRKTLSIALLAAASSAVFAQGLVLNNDDLRTDLNWLNQQGVINISTSTWPLSGDEIQRALSQAKVTHPAQQKVINSVLNALKADNDTVKVGAFAESDIKNLPQAFGDNQKSQYQGSVEFNAGGENWDAKIRVNAEKDPQIDNGHDVNVEGSYVAGKIWNQWVVAGQIPTWWGPGHDGSLIRGDASRPVYGVTAQRAIQNAFDTKWLSWIGPWQYQLFAGQLDDYKAIPHAKLLGLRVTASPLPYLELGASRTLQWGGEGRSESWNSLWNAIKGNDNVYDAAEDRSNQIAGFDARLNLQSLLNVPVGIYGQYVGEDEAGLLPSKKMYLAGADYSSSYKDMPYQVYAEWADTRTNNDVKGISYNHYIYTDGYYQHGFPLGHAMGGDGQMYSVGGDIRFDTMNRLSGRAMVVKVNESNLAINKAFPKEDKIKALDLTWTHYIKPDLPLKINGWVSDSDLEGNDSGASIGIEIPLERKMFGF
;
A
#
# COMPACT_ATOMS: atom_id res chain seq x y z
N MET A 1 -0.86 -23.16 -35.33
CA MET A 1 -1.70 -22.60 -34.25
C MET A 1 -1.70 -23.48 -32.99
N PHE A 2 -1.77 -24.80 -33.10
CA PHE A 2 -1.71 -25.75 -31.96
C PHE A 2 -0.33 -25.76 -31.23
N LEU A 3 0.78 -25.64 -31.93
CA LEU A 3 2.12 -25.67 -31.31
C LEU A 3 2.43 -24.45 -30.41
N ARG A 4 1.84 -23.28 -30.69
CA ARG A 4 2.03 -22.07 -29.84
C ARG A 4 1.25 -22.16 -28.54
N LYS A 5 0.06 -22.75 -28.53
CA LYS A 5 -0.75 -22.92 -27.31
C LYS A 5 -0.14 -23.96 -26.35
N THR A 6 0.45 -25.04 -26.90
CA THR A 6 1.16 -26.05 -26.09
C THR A 6 2.48 -25.54 -25.52
N LEU A 7 3.17 -24.62 -26.21
CA LEU A 7 4.40 -24.01 -25.68
C LEU A 7 4.09 -23.05 -24.50
N SER A 8 3.00 -22.28 -24.59
CA SER A 8 2.57 -21.38 -23.50
C SER A 8 2.16 -22.14 -22.24
N ILE A 9 1.45 -23.25 -22.38
CA ILE A 9 1.08 -24.14 -21.27
C ILE A 9 2.32 -24.85 -20.68
N ALA A 10 3.27 -25.25 -21.51
CA ALA A 10 4.51 -25.89 -21.05
C ALA A 10 5.43 -24.90 -20.32
N LEU A 11 5.48 -23.63 -20.72
CA LEU A 11 6.24 -22.59 -20.00
C LEU A 11 5.60 -22.23 -18.64
N LEU A 12 4.28 -22.18 -18.54
CA LEU A 12 3.58 -22.00 -17.26
C LEU A 12 3.77 -23.23 -16.33
N ALA A 13 3.73 -24.45 -16.88
CA ALA A 13 3.99 -25.66 -16.11
C ALA A 13 5.47 -25.77 -15.66
N ALA A 14 6.42 -25.26 -16.43
CA ALA A 14 7.83 -25.18 -16.03
C ALA A 14 8.10 -24.07 -14.99
N ALA A 15 7.33 -22.97 -15.04
CA ALA A 15 7.38 -21.92 -14.01
C ALA A 15 6.74 -22.37 -12.68
N SER A 16 5.74 -23.27 -12.73
CA SER A 16 5.09 -23.80 -11.52
C SER A 16 5.93 -24.83 -10.75
N SER A 17 7.06 -25.30 -11.30
CA SER A 17 7.97 -26.21 -10.60
C SER A 17 9.10 -25.50 -9.84
N ALA A 18 9.27 -24.19 -10.01
CA ALA A 18 10.09 -23.38 -9.14
C ALA A 18 9.21 -22.92 -7.97
N VAL A 19 9.18 -23.67 -6.88
CA VAL A 19 8.53 -23.27 -5.62
C VAL A 19 9.29 -22.07 -5.09
N PHE A 20 8.81 -20.87 -5.41
CA PHE A 20 9.27 -19.65 -4.76
C PHE A 20 8.53 -19.58 -3.43
N ALA A 21 9.23 -19.95 -2.37
CA ALA A 21 8.71 -19.82 -1.01
C ALA A 21 8.86 -18.36 -0.58
N GLN A 22 7.97 -17.49 -1.07
CA GLN A 22 7.87 -16.11 -0.60
C GLN A 22 6.56 -15.95 0.16
N GLY A 23 6.66 -15.67 1.46
CA GLY A 23 5.50 -15.52 2.31
C GLY A 23 4.76 -14.22 2.04
N LEU A 24 5.48 -13.12 2.03
CA LEU A 24 4.91 -11.78 1.85
C LEU A 24 5.67 -10.96 0.82
N VAL A 25 4.91 -10.21 0.04
CA VAL A 25 5.39 -9.20 -0.87
C VAL A 25 5.00 -7.84 -0.30
N LEU A 26 6.00 -7.03 0.04
CA LEU A 26 5.79 -5.68 0.55
C LEU A 26 5.33 -4.73 -0.56
N ASN A 27 4.89 -3.53 -0.17
CA ASN A 27 4.39 -2.50 -1.09
C ASN A 27 5.42 -2.22 -2.20
N ASN A 28 5.03 -2.54 -3.43
CA ASN A 28 5.83 -2.38 -4.64
C ASN A 28 4.91 -1.90 -5.77
N ASP A 29 5.08 -0.66 -6.21
CA ASP A 29 4.22 -0.03 -7.20
C ASP A 29 4.28 -0.74 -8.56
N ASP A 30 5.48 -1.06 -9.04
CA ASP A 30 5.66 -1.76 -10.31
C ASP A 30 4.90 -3.09 -10.35
N LEU A 31 4.99 -3.86 -9.25
CA LEU A 31 4.32 -5.14 -9.12
C LEU A 31 2.79 -5.00 -9.00
N ARG A 32 2.32 -4.04 -8.20
CA ARG A 32 0.88 -3.77 -8.06
C ARG A 32 0.27 -3.35 -9.39
N THR A 33 0.93 -2.48 -10.13
CA THR A 33 0.50 -2.04 -11.46
C THR A 33 0.44 -3.21 -12.44
N ASP A 34 1.45 -4.09 -12.45
CA ASP A 34 1.47 -5.29 -13.29
C ASP A 34 0.32 -6.27 -12.93
N LEU A 35 0.06 -6.50 -11.64
CA LEU A 35 -1.07 -7.34 -11.18
C LEU A 35 -2.43 -6.72 -11.53
N ASN A 36 -2.59 -5.42 -11.35
CA ASN A 36 -3.80 -4.69 -11.74
C ASN A 36 -4.04 -4.76 -13.25
N TRP A 37 -2.99 -4.57 -14.04
CA TRP A 37 -3.05 -4.69 -15.51
C TRP A 37 -3.53 -6.09 -15.93
N LEU A 38 -2.92 -7.16 -15.38
CA LEU A 38 -3.31 -8.55 -15.67
C LEU A 38 -4.77 -8.84 -15.25
N ASN A 39 -5.18 -8.30 -14.12
CA ASN A 39 -6.54 -8.44 -13.60
C ASN A 39 -7.58 -7.75 -14.52
N GLN A 40 -7.29 -6.51 -14.96
CA GLN A 40 -8.12 -5.77 -15.90
C GLN A 40 -8.14 -6.37 -17.31
N GLN A 41 -7.09 -7.08 -17.71
CA GLN A 41 -7.07 -7.84 -18.96
C GLN A 41 -7.79 -9.20 -18.85
N GLY A 42 -8.33 -9.54 -17.68
CA GLY A 42 -8.99 -10.83 -17.44
C GLY A 42 -8.04 -12.04 -17.47
N VAL A 43 -6.74 -11.82 -17.31
CA VAL A 43 -5.71 -12.87 -17.34
C VAL A 43 -5.65 -13.60 -16.01
N ILE A 44 -5.75 -12.87 -14.92
CA ILE A 44 -5.77 -13.39 -13.54
C ILE A 44 -6.96 -12.81 -12.77
N ASN A 45 -7.24 -13.37 -11.59
CA ASN A 45 -8.20 -12.82 -10.63
C ASN A 45 -7.53 -12.79 -9.24
N ILE A 46 -7.23 -11.58 -8.76
CA ILE A 46 -6.57 -11.32 -7.49
C ILE A 46 -7.00 -9.96 -6.94
N SER A 47 -7.22 -9.87 -5.63
CA SER A 47 -7.38 -8.57 -4.98
C SER A 47 -6.00 -7.93 -4.71
N THR A 48 -5.85 -6.68 -5.09
CA THR A 48 -4.65 -5.86 -4.88
C THR A 48 -4.92 -4.65 -3.98
N SER A 49 -6.05 -4.63 -3.29
CA SER A 49 -6.46 -3.52 -2.41
C SER A 49 -5.98 -3.68 -0.95
N THR A 50 -5.30 -4.78 -0.63
CA THR A 50 -4.76 -5.06 0.72
C THR A 50 -3.31 -5.50 0.61
N TRP A 51 -2.39 -4.72 1.21
CA TRP A 51 -0.95 -5.01 1.24
C TRP A 51 -0.41 -4.98 2.67
N PRO A 52 0.65 -5.78 2.99
CA PRO A 52 1.40 -6.66 2.09
C PRO A 52 0.54 -7.76 1.49
N LEU A 53 0.90 -8.21 0.28
CA LEU A 53 0.21 -9.28 -0.43
C LEU A 53 0.92 -10.62 -0.20
N SER A 54 0.18 -11.71 -0.10
CA SER A 54 0.78 -13.03 0.01
C SER A 54 1.36 -13.50 -1.33
N GLY A 55 2.59 -13.99 -1.32
CA GLY A 55 3.22 -14.63 -2.47
C GLY A 55 2.48 -15.89 -2.92
N ASP A 56 1.90 -16.66 -1.97
CA ASP A 56 1.05 -17.82 -2.28
C ASP A 56 -0.16 -17.43 -3.14
N GLU A 57 -0.78 -16.28 -2.86
CA GLU A 57 -1.92 -15.79 -3.62
C GLU A 57 -1.52 -15.34 -5.03
N ILE A 58 -0.39 -14.65 -5.18
CA ILE A 58 0.11 -14.27 -6.50
C ILE A 58 0.39 -15.52 -7.33
N GLN A 59 1.03 -16.53 -6.75
CA GLN A 59 1.30 -17.81 -7.43
C GLN A 59 0.01 -18.54 -7.82
N ARG A 60 -0.99 -18.59 -6.92
CA ARG A 60 -2.32 -19.16 -7.24
C ARG A 60 -2.94 -18.44 -8.43
N ALA A 61 -2.94 -17.11 -8.42
CA ALA A 61 -3.52 -16.31 -9.51
C ALA A 61 -2.78 -16.55 -10.83
N LEU A 62 -1.45 -16.56 -10.82
CA LEU A 62 -0.65 -16.83 -12.01
C LEU A 62 -0.80 -18.27 -12.54
N SER A 63 -0.97 -19.27 -11.66
CA SER A 63 -1.21 -20.65 -12.07
C SER A 63 -2.50 -20.84 -12.84
N GLN A 64 -3.46 -19.95 -12.67
CA GLN A 64 -4.76 -19.95 -13.37
C GLN A 64 -4.80 -18.97 -14.55
N ALA A 65 -3.68 -18.31 -14.86
CA ALA A 65 -3.60 -17.29 -15.90
C ALA A 65 -3.94 -17.84 -17.30
N LYS A 66 -4.73 -17.08 -18.04
CA LYS A 66 -5.13 -17.41 -19.42
C LYS A 66 -4.53 -16.39 -20.37
N VAL A 67 -3.36 -16.69 -20.89
CA VAL A 67 -2.62 -15.82 -21.82
C VAL A 67 -3.16 -15.98 -23.23
N THR A 68 -3.53 -14.87 -23.86
CA THR A 68 -4.03 -14.81 -25.23
C THR A 68 -3.21 -13.86 -26.13
N HIS A 69 -2.39 -12.99 -25.51
CA HIS A 69 -1.66 -11.94 -26.22
C HIS A 69 -0.21 -11.80 -25.70
N PRO A 70 0.78 -11.47 -26.55
CA PRO A 70 2.19 -11.34 -26.14
C PRO A 70 2.44 -10.32 -25.01
N ALA A 71 1.70 -9.21 -24.98
CA ALA A 71 1.81 -8.22 -23.91
C ALA A 71 1.49 -8.82 -22.53
N GLN A 72 0.51 -9.73 -22.46
CA GLN A 72 0.16 -10.42 -21.22
C GLN A 72 1.31 -11.29 -20.72
N GLN A 73 2.00 -11.98 -21.62
CA GLN A 73 3.17 -12.79 -21.25
C GLN A 73 4.34 -11.92 -20.76
N LYS A 74 4.54 -10.73 -21.35
CA LYS A 74 5.57 -9.79 -20.86
C LYS A 74 5.28 -9.36 -19.43
N VAL A 75 4.04 -9.02 -19.10
CA VAL A 75 3.65 -8.61 -17.74
C VAL A 75 3.77 -9.79 -16.76
N ILE A 76 3.33 -11.00 -17.13
CA ILE A 76 3.54 -12.19 -16.29
C ILE A 76 5.03 -12.41 -15.99
N ASN A 77 5.89 -12.31 -17.00
CA ASN A 77 7.33 -12.47 -16.82
C ASN A 77 7.90 -11.40 -15.88
N SER A 78 7.37 -10.16 -15.94
CA SER A 78 7.73 -9.11 -15.00
C SER A 78 7.37 -9.46 -13.56
N VAL A 79 6.14 -9.92 -13.33
CA VAL A 79 5.69 -10.38 -12.00
C VAL A 79 6.57 -11.52 -11.49
N LEU A 80 6.85 -12.53 -12.32
CA LEU A 80 7.71 -13.66 -11.94
C LEU A 80 9.15 -13.22 -11.61
N ASN A 81 9.71 -12.26 -12.35
CA ASN A 81 11.04 -11.71 -12.07
C ASN A 81 11.06 -10.94 -10.75
N ALA A 82 10.01 -10.13 -10.47
CA ALA A 82 9.88 -9.41 -9.20
C ALA A 82 9.81 -10.37 -8.01
N LEU A 83 9.04 -11.46 -8.11
CA LEU A 83 8.96 -12.49 -7.08
C LEU A 83 10.28 -13.23 -6.91
N LYS A 84 10.98 -13.54 -8.00
CA LYS A 84 12.28 -14.23 -7.95
C LYS A 84 13.35 -13.40 -7.29
N ALA A 85 13.35 -12.09 -7.52
CA ALA A 85 14.34 -11.17 -6.95
C ALA A 85 14.29 -11.08 -5.42
N ASP A 86 13.19 -11.47 -4.79
CA ASP A 86 13.02 -11.43 -3.34
C ASP A 86 13.40 -12.74 -2.62
N ASN A 87 13.66 -13.82 -3.36
CA ASN A 87 13.95 -15.13 -2.75
C ASN A 87 15.44 -15.36 -2.49
N ASP A 88 15.76 -15.83 -1.27
CA ASP A 88 17.11 -16.29 -0.85
C ASP A 88 18.27 -15.39 -1.32
N THR A 89 18.05 -14.09 -1.31
CA THR A 89 18.99 -13.09 -1.79
C THR A 89 19.51 -12.21 -0.66
N VAL A 90 20.70 -11.68 -0.87
CA VAL A 90 21.18 -10.49 -0.17
C VAL A 90 21.00 -9.32 -1.13
N LYS A 91 20.36 -8.22 -0.71
CA LYS A 91 20.25 -7.00 -1.51
C LYS A 91 21.05 -5.90 -0.87
N VAL A 92 21.72 -5.11 -1.70
CA VAL A 92 22.37 -3.86 -1.30
C VAL A 92 21.69 -2.73 -2.04
N GLY A 93 21.14 -1.79 -1.31
CA GLY A 93 20.43 -0.63 -1.85
C GLY A 93 21.20 0.67 -1.65
N ALA A 94 21.06 1.58 -2.62
CA ALA A 94 21.48 2.95 -2.51
C ALA A 94 20.43 3.86 -3.12
N PHE A 95 20.13 4.96 -2.43
CA PHE A 95 19.22 6.01 -2.87
C PHE A 95 19.81 7.38 -2.57
N ALA A 96 19.62 8.30 -3.48
CA ALA A 96 19.97 9.70 -3.30
C ALA A 96 18.96 10.61 -4.01
N GLU A 97 18.60 11.71 -3.37
CA GLU A 97 17.69 12.74 -3.88
C GLU A 97 18.34 14.11 -3.75
N SER A 98 18.14 14.96 -4.74
CA SER A 98 18.74 16.30 -4.77
C SER A 98 18.08 17.27 -3.79
N ASP A 99 16.79 17.07 -3.55
CA ASP A 99 15.97 17.83 -2.60
C ASP A 99 14.82 16.96 -2.09
N ILE A 100 14.30 17.24 -0.88
CA ILE A 100 13.18 16.50 -0.28
C ILE A 100 11.90 16.76 -1.07
N LYS A 101 11.30 15.69 -1.57
CA LYS A 101 10.05 15.75 -2.33
C LYS A 101 8.84 16.02 -1.42
N ASN A 102 8.44 17.28 -1.29
CA ASN A 102 7.26 17.71 -0.52
C ASN A 102 5.95 17.50 -1.29
N LEU A 103 5.70 16.28 -1.74
CA LEU A 103 4.46 15.88 -2.44
C LEU A 103 3.75 14.76 -1.69
N PRO A 104 2.41 14.66 -1.77
CA PRO A 104 1.70 13.51 -1.23
C PRO A 104 2.24 12.21 -1.85
N GLN A 105 2.64 11.28 -0.98
CA GLN A 105 3.20 10.00 -1.37
C GLN A 105 2.12 9.07 -1.89
N ALA A 106 2.42 8.34 -2.97
CA ALA A 106 1.58 7.31 -3.55
C ALA A 106 1.90 5.92 -2.98
N PHE A 107 1.17 4.91 -3.46
CA PHE A 107 1.46 3.51 -3.14
C PHE A 107 2.90 3.12 -3.51
N GLY A 108 3.62 2.54 -2.57
CA GLY A 108 4.99 2.06 -2.79
C GLY A 108 6.07 3.14 -2.72
N ASP A 109 5.71 4.40 -2.44
CA ASP A 109 6.68 5.47 -2.21
C ASP A 109 7.20 5.38 -0.77
N ASN A 110 8.21 4.53 -0.59
CA ASN A 110 8.73 4.15 0.72
C ASN A 110 9.99 4.95 1.14
N GLN A 111 10.44 5.92 0.33
CA GLN A 111 11.60 6.74 0.69
C GLN A 111 11.23 7.74 1.78
N LYS A 112 12.06 7.80 2.83
CA LYS A 112 11.83 8.64 4.01
C LYS A 112 13.03 9.52 4.34
N SER A 113 14.03 9.58 3.47
CA SER A 113 15.26 10.35 3.63
C SER A 113 15.86 10.72 2.27
N GLN A 114 16.63 11.83 2.22
CA GLN A 114 17.34 12.23 0.99
C GLN A 114 18.42 11.22 0.57
N TYR A 115 19.11 10.63 1.55
CA TYR A 115 20.15 9.65 1.27
C TYR A 115 19.88 8.40 2.10
N GLN A 116 19.93 7.25 1.44
CA GLN A 116 19.75 5.96 2.11
C GLN A 116 20.69 4.91 1.52
N GLY A 117 21.41 4.24 2.40
CA GLY A 117 22.07 2.96 2.11
C GLY A 117 21.33 1.84 2.81
N SER A 118 21.18 0.68 2.18
CA SER A 118 20.53 -0.47 2.82
C SER A 118 21.21 -1.78 2.52
N VAL A 119 21.11 -2.71 3.47
CA VAL A 119 21.46 -4.11 3.28
C VAL A 119 20.26 -4.94 3.73
N GLU A 120 19.83 -5.86 2.88
CA GLU A 120 18.66 -6.71 3.11
C GLU A 120 19.03 -8.17 2.94
N PHE A 121 18.62 -9.03 3.87
CA PHE A 121 18.75 -10.46 3.86
C PHE A 121 17.37 -11.10 3.80
N ASN A 122 17.11 -11.87 2.76
CA ASN A 122 15.86 -12.59 2.58
C ASN A 122 16.11 -14.10 2.76
N ALA A 123 15.22 -14.76 3.48
CA ALA A 123 15.23 -16.20 3.62
C ALA A 123 13.82 -16.71 3.84
N GLY A 124 13.45 -17.80 3.19
CA GLY A 124 12.11 -18.34 3.30
C GLY A 124 12.04 -19.83 3.05
N GLY A 125 10.89 -20.40 3.39
CA GLY A 125 10.50 -21.77 3.16
C GLY A 125 8.99 -21.86 2.95
N GLU A 126 8.47 -23.04 2.79
CA GLU A 126 7.04 -23.26 2.54
C GLU A 126 6.12 -22.63 3.60
N ASN A 127 6.56 -22.67 4.87
CA ASN A 127 5.76 -22.25 6.01
C ASN A 127 6.40 -21.16 6.88
N TRP A 128 7.45 -20.51 6.40
CA TRP A 128 8.09 -19.40 7.09
C TRP A 128 8.76 -18.47 6.08
N ASP A 129 8.90 -17.22 6.45
CA ASP A 129 9.55 -16.18 5.66
C ASP A 129 10.18 -15.15 6.59
N ALA A 130 11.34 -14.64 6.24
CA ALA A 130 12.04 -13.64 7.01
C ALA A 130 12.81 -12.68 6.09
N LYS A 131 12.67 -11.41 6.38
CA LYS A 131 13.41 -10.32 5.75
C LYS A 131 14.03 -9.48 6.85
N ILE A 132 15.33 -9.33 6.83
CA ILE A 132 16.07 -8.47 7.74
C ILE A 132 16.73 -7.37 6.89
N ARG A 133 16.25 -6.15 7.07
CA ARG A 133 16.74 -4.96 6.36
C ARG A 133 17.34 -3.98 7.38
N VAL A 134 18.51 -3.49 7.10
CA VAL A 134 19.16 -2.41 7.86
C VAL A 134 19.32 -1.24 6.91
N ASN A 135 18.78 -0.10 7.28
CA ASN A 135 18.87 1.16 6.55
C ASN A 135 19.78 2.11 7.32
N ALA A 136 20.70 2.77 6.62
CA ALA A 136 21.46 3.92 7.09
C ALA A 136 20.98 5.15 6.32
N GLU A 137 20.48 6.15 7.03
CA GLU A 137 19.81 7.32 6.47
C GLU A 137 20.55 8.60 6.82
N LYS A 138 20.45 9.57 5.93
CA LYS A 138 20.92 10.94 6.16
C LYS A 138 19.91 11.93 5.60
N ASP A 139 19.73 13.05 6.29
CA ASP A 139 18.77 14.11 5.97
C ASP A 139 17.35 13.53 5.82
N PRO A 140 16.76 13.01 6.94
CA PRO A 140 15.48 12.35 6.90
C PRO A 140 14.33 13.34 6.66
N GLN A 141 13.43 13.01 5.73
CA GLN A 141 12.15 13.70 5.57
C GLN A 141 11.24 13.42 6.78
N ILE A 142 11.24 12.19 7.25
CA ILE A 142 10.54 11.77 8.46
C ILE A 142 11.57 11.36 9.50
N ASP A 143 11.90 12.27 10.40
CA ASP A 143 12.86 12.02 11.47
C ASP A 143 12.25 11.09 12.54
N ASN A 144 12.91 9.96 12.76
CA ASN A 144 12.58 9.00 13.84
C ASN A 144 13.63 9.04 14.97
N GLY A 145 14.55 10.01 14.95
CA GLY A 145 15.62 10.15 15.94
C GLY A 145 16.80 9.20 15.77
N HIS A 146 16.87 8.45 14.66
CA HIS A 146 17.91 7.46 14.42
C HIS A 146 18.41 7.49 12.98
N ASP A 147 19.74 7.58 12.80
CA ASP A 147 20.38 7.48 11.48
C ASP A 147 20.38 6.04 10.93
N VAL A 148 20.12 5.04 11.77
CA VAL A 148 20.07 3.62 11.40
C VAL A 148 18.77 3.03 11.93
N ASN A 149 18.03 2.34 11.07
CA ASN A 149 16.77 1.68 11.40
C ASN A 149 16.63 0.32 10.71
N VAL A 150 15.59 -0.43 11.08
CA VAL A 150 15.29 -1.77 10.56
C VAL A 150 13.93 -1.82 9.83
N GLU A 151 13.47 -0.70 9.35
CA GLU A 151 12.21 -0.62 8.61
C GLU A 151 12.25 -1.49 7.35
N GLY A 152 11.14 -2.18 7.06
CA GLY A 152 11.08 -3.22 6.03
C GLY A 152 11.43 -4.62 6.53
N SER A 153 11.85 -4.78 7.80
CA SER A 153 12.17 -6.09 8.39
C SER A 153 10.93 -6.78 8.95
N TYR A 154 10.88 -8.09 8.78
CA TYR A 154 9.87 -8.96 9.39
C TYR A 154 10.34 -10.41 9.53
N VAL A 155 9.63 -11.15 10.39
CA VAL A 155 9.62 -12.59 10.43
C VAL A 155 8.17 -13.07 10.35
N ALA A 156 7.92 -14.14 9.60
CA ALA A 156 6.58 -14.65 9.35
C ALA A 156 6.54 -16.17 9.45
N GLY A 157 5.43 -16.69 9.96
CA GLY A 157 5.10 -18.11 9.99
C GLY A 157 3.72 -18.37 9.39
N LYS A 158 3.59 -19.46 8.62
CA LYS A 158 2.33 -19.89 8.04
C LYS A 158 1.75 -21.07 8.83
N ILE A 159 0.53 -20.91 9.32
CA ILE A 159 -0.24 -21.94 10.00
C ILE A 159 -1.54 -22.12 9.20
N TRP A 160 -1.71 -23.30 8.61
CA TRP A 160 -2.79 -23.57 7.65
C TRP A 160 -2.77 -22.54 6.50
N ASN A 161 -3.88 -21.86 6.27
CA ASN A 161 -4.01 -20.79 5.29
C ASN A 161 -3.84 -19.38 5.91
N GLN A 162 -2.99 -19.23 6.92
CA GLN A 162 -2.80 -17.98 7.64
C GLN A 162 -1.32 -17.66 7.77
N TRP A 163 -0.89 -16.47 7.33
CA TRP A 163 0.39 -15.87 7.68
C TRP A 163 0.25 -15.04 8.95
N VAL A 164 1.14 -15.27 9.89
CA VAL A 164 1.35 -14.41 11.06
C VAL A 164 2.72 -13.79 10.95
N VAL A 165 2.77 -12.48 10.97
CA VAL A 165 3.94 -11.66 10.65
C VAL A 165 4.24 -10.73 11.81
N ALA A 166 5.46 -10.68 12.27
CA ALA A 166 5.94 -9.68 13.23
C ALA A 166 7.03 -8.84 12.58
N GLY A 167 6.89 -7.52 12.57
CA GLY A 167 7.85 -6.64 11.93
C GLY A 167 7.42 -5.19 11.83
N GLN A 168 8.20 -4.42 11.11
CA GLN A 168 7.97 -3.01 10.83
C GLN A 168 7.85 -2.83 9.30
N ILE A 169 6.67 -3.14 8.78
CA ILE A 169 6.41 -3.23 7.34
C ILE A 169 5.31 -2.27 6.90
N PRO A 170 5.39 -1.72 5.66
CA PRO A 170 4.35 -0.86 5.13
C PRO A 170 3.03 -1.62 4.98
N THR A 171 1.92 -0.90 5.16
CA THR A 171 0.57 -1.46 5.08
C THR A 171 -0.32 -0.52 4.27
N TRP A 172 -1.03 -1.06 3.28
CA TRP A 172 -1.96 -0.29 2.46
C TRP A 172 -3.35 -0.96 2.41
N TRP A 173 -4.41 -0.15 2.66
CA TRP A 173 -5.80 -0.60 2.69
C TRP A 173 -6.71 0.27 1.81
N GLY A 174 -6.91 -0.12 0.60
CA GLY A 174 -7.79 0.55 -0.35
C GLY A 174 -7.41 0.33 -1.80
N PRO A 175 -8.33 0.60 -2.72
CA PRO A 175 -8.14 0.41 -4.14
C PRO A 175 -7.39 1.57 -4.83
N GLY A 176 -7.17 2.70 -4.15
CA GLY A 176 -6.58 3.91 -4.72
C GLY A 176 -5.14 3.74 -5.18
N HIS A 177 -4.71 4.54 -6.15
CA HIS A 177 -3.33 4.60 -6.65
C HIS A 177 -2.49 5.60 -5.85
N ASP A 178 -3.00 6.81 -5.67
CA ASP A 178 -2.29 7.92 -5.02
C ASP A 178 -2.64 8.07 -3.54
N GLY A 179 -3.70 7.41 -3.08
CA GLY A 179 -4.11 7.51 -1.69
C GLY A 179 -4.87 6.31 -1.15
N SER A 180 -4.84 6.20 0.18
CA SER A 180 -5.73 5.36 0.98
C SER A 180 -6.18 6.14 2.20
N LEU A 181 -7.48 6.18 2.46
CA LEU A 181 -8.04 7.00 3.53
C LEU A 181 -7.82 6.43 4.94
N ILE A 182 -7.46 5.13 5.07
CA ILE A 182 -7.28 4.48 6.39
C ILE A 182 -5.83 4.08 6.63
N ARG A 183 -5.19 3.37 5.71
CA ARG A 183 -3.80 2.94 5.84
C ARG A 183 -3.07 3.20 4.54
N GLY A 184 -2.07 4.06 4.57
CA GLY A 184 -1.23 4.45 3.44
C GLY A 184 0.25 4.45 3.78
N ASP A 185 1.07 4.86 2.83
CA ASP A 185 2.55 4.83 2.91
C ASP A 185 3.17 6.17 3.32
N ALA A 186 2.36 7.17 3.72
CA ALA A 186 2.85 8.52 4.02
C ALA A 186 3.72 8.59 5.28
N SER A 187 3.42 7.80 6.29
CA SER A 187 4.20 7.68 7.52
C SER A 187 5.27 6.60 7.40
N ARG A 188 6.19 6.55 8.37
CA ARG A 188 7.03 5.37 8.59
C ARG A 188 6.17 4.17 8.98
N PRO A 189 6.56 2.93 8.62
CA PRO A 189 5.81 1.74 8.99
C PRO A 189 5.67 1.59 10.50
N VAL A 190 4.47 1.24 10.96
CA VAL A 190 4.19 0.97 12.38
C VAL A 190 4.70 -0.43 12.74
N TYR A 191 5.51 -0.52 13.79
CA TYR A 191 5.94 -1.80 14.35
C TYR A 191 4.76 -2.58 14.93
N GLY A 192 4.64 -3.88 14.56
CA GLY A 192 3.53 -4.67 15.05
C GLY A 192 3.47 -6.11 14.55
N VAL A 193 2.33 -6.72 14.77
CA VAL A 193 1.99 -8.06 14.31
C VAL A 193 0.80 -7.98 13.37
N THR A 194 0.91 -8.68 12.24
CA THR A 194 -0.15 -8.81 11.24
C THR A 194 -0.54 -10.28 11.10
N ALA A 195 -1.82 -10.57 11.02
CA ALA A 195 -2.33 -11.88 10.64
C ALA A 195 -3.22 -11.74 9.40
N GLN A 196 -2.98 -12.56 8.38
CA GLN A 196 -3.73 -12.51 7.12
C GLN A 196 -3.83 -13.87 6.44
N ARG A 197 -4.80 -14.04 5.55
CA ARG A 197 -4.90 -15.27 4.75
C ARG A 197 -3.76 -15.36 3.73
N ALA A 198 -3.24 -16.58 3.53
CA ALA A 198 -2.24 -16.86 2.51
C ALA A 198 -2.87 -16.92 1.11
N ILE A 199 -4.04 -17.52 0.96
CA ILE A 199 -4.75 -17.70 -0.32
C ILE A 199 -6.16 -17.13 -0.19
N GLN A 200 -6.60 -16.34 -1.18
CA GLN A 200 -7.89 -15.64 -1.22
C GLN A 200 -9.00 -16.52 -1.85
N ASN A 201 -9.01 -17.82 -1.64
CA ASN A 201 -10.05 -18.68 -2.20
C ASN A 201 -11.40 -18.48 -1.52
N ALA A 202 -12.50 -18.80 -2.23
CA ALA A 202 -13.82 -18.83 -1.67
C ALA A 202 -13.96 -19.94 -0.60
N PHE A 203 -15.02 -19.87 0.20
CA PHE A 203 -15.38 -20.97 1.10
C PHE A 203 -15.90 -22.19 0.31
N ASP A 204 -15.53 -23.38 0.74
CA ASP A 204 -16.01 -24.64 0.15
C ASP A 204 -17.47 -24.96 0.53
N THR A 205 -18.00 -24.30 1.54
CA THR A 205 -19.36 -24.53 2.04
C THR A 205 -20.39 -23.78 1.19
N LYS A 206 -21.50 -24.45 0.82
CA LYS A 206 -22.59 -23.84 0.04
C LYS A 206 -23.17 -22.57 0.66
N TRP A 207 -23.15 -22.46 1.98
CA TRP A 207 -23.70 -21.31 2.72
C TRP A 207 -22.85 -20.05 2.62
N LEU A 208 -21.55 -20.18 2.39
CA LEU A 208 -20.60 -19.07 2.36
C LEU A 208 -19.91 -18.90 1.01
N SER A 209 -20.08 -19.86 0.08
CA SER A 209 -19.44 -19.82 -1.25
C SER A 209 -19.84 -18.58 -2.08
N TRP A 210 -21.01 -18.01 -1.81
CA TRP A 210 -21.48 -16.78 -2.45
C TRP A 210 -20.65 -15.53 -2.11
N ILE A 211 -19.89 -15.56 -1.01
CA ILE A 211 -18.96 -14.48 -0.64
C ILE A 211 -17.84 -14.35 -1.68
N GLY A 212 -17.56 -15.44 -2.42
CA GLY A 212 -16.48 -15.49 -3.40
C GLY A 212 -15.09 -15.51 -2.75
N PRO A 213 -14.03 -15.22 -3.51
CA PRO A 213 -12.70 -15.01 -2.98
C PRO A 213 -12.72 -13.94 -1.90
N TRP A 214 -12.05 -14.19 -0.78
CA TRP A 214 -12.04 -13.26 0.34
C TRP A 214 -10.72 -13.28 1.09
N GLN A 215 -10.43 -12.16 1.74
CA GLN A 215 -9.23 -11.98 2.56
C GLN A 215 -9.58 -11.21 3.82
N TYR A 216 -8.81 -11.42 4.88
CA TYR A 216 -8.74 -10.50 6.00
C TYR A 216 -7.28 -10.14 6.31
N GLN A 217 -7.10 -8.99 6.94
CA GLN A 217 -5.85 -8.60 7.58
C GLN A 217 -6.19 -8.01 8.94
N LEU A 218 -5.61 -8.60 9.99
CA LEU A 218 -5.63 -8.10 11.37
C LEU A 218 -4.26 -7.48 11.64
N PHE A 219 -4.24 -6.33 12.29
CA PHE A 219 -3.03 -5.64 12.68
C PHE A 219 -3.10 -5.22 14.15
N ALA A 220 -2.02 -5.41 14.89
CA ALA A 220 -1.82 -4.88 16.22
C ALA A 220 -0.38 -4.38 16.35
N GLY A 221 -0.22 -3.08 16.57
CA GLY A 221 1.08 -2.42 16.68
C GLY A 221 1.10 -1.33 17.73
N GLN A 222 2.24 -0.68 17.84
CA GLN A 222 2.45 0.44 18.75
C GLN A 222 2.97 1.63 17.93
N LEU A 223 2.37 2.79 18.17
CA LEU A 223 2.82 4.04 17.58
C LEU A 223 4.14 4.48 18.20
N ASP A 224 5.03 4.96 17.38
CA ASP A 224 6.30 5.53 17.76
C ASP A 224 6.24 7.06 17.70
N ASP A 225 7.04 7.74 18.55
CA ASP A 225 7.05 9.22 18.72
C ASP A 225 5.63 9.83 18.82
N TYR A 226 4.73 9.14 19.56
CA TYR A 226 3.38 9.60 19.84
C TYR A 226 3.35 10.27 21.21
N LYS A 227 3.47 11.61 21.25
CA LYS A 227 3.73 12.38 22.49
C LYS A 227 2.49 12.59 23.34
N ALA A 228 1.32 12.73 22.69
CA ALA A 228 0.07 12.96 23.39
C ALA A 228 -0.26 11.81 24.37
N ILE A 229 -0.05 10.59 23.95
CA ILE A 229 -0.21 9.37 24.76
C ILE A 229 0.93 8.42 24.38
N PRO A 230 2.07 8.45 25.09
CA PRO A 230 3.20 7.56 24.79
C PRO A 230 2.78 6.10 24.77
N HIS A 231 3.36 5.33 23.86
CA HIS A 231 3.07 3.89 23.69
C HIS A 231 1.62 3.56 23.27
N ALA A 232 0.87 4.53 22.70
CA ALA A 232 -0.46 4.28 22.15
C ALA A 232 -0.43 3.11 21.16
N LYS A 233 -1.43 2.21 21.25
CA LYS A 233 -1.56 1.06 20.36
C LYS A 233 -2.37 1.44 19.13
N LEU A 234 -2.00 0.88 18.00
CA LEU A 234 -2.78 0.92 16.77
C LEU A 234 -3.27 -0.49 16.45
N LEU A 235 -4.58 -0.68 16.51
CA LEU A 235 -5.24 -1.92 16.13
C LEU A 235 -5.94 -1.72 14.79
N GLY A 236 -6.05 -2.75 13.98
CA GLY A 236 -6.74 -2.65 12.71
C GLY A 236 -7.31 -3.98 12.22
N LEU A 237 -8.42 -3.87 11.51
CA LEU A 237 -9.07 -4.97 10.80
C LEU A 237 -9.47 -4.49 9.41
N ARG A 238 -9.11 -5.27 8.41
CA ARG A 238 -9.65 -5.17 7.06
C ARG A 238 -10.18 -6.52 6.61
N VAL A 239 -11.31 -6.50 5.93
CA VAL A 239 -11.88 -7.66 5.24
C VAL A 239 -12.22 -7.25 3.82
N THR A 240 -11.85 -8.06 2.84
CA THR A 240 -12.28 -7.92 1.45
C THR A 240 -12.96 -9.19 0.96
N ALA A 241 -13.92 -9.03 0.05
CA ALA A 241 -14.63 -10.14 -0.58
C ALA A 241 -15.00 -9.80 -2.02
N SER A 242 -14.98 -10.79 -2.90
CA SER A 242 -15.38 -10.66 -4.31
C SER A 242 -16.57 -11.57 -4.61
N PRO A 243 -17.80 -11.16 -4.21
CA PRO A 243 -19.00 -11.97 -4.38
C PRO A 243 -19.37 -12.18 -5.86
N LEU A 244 -18.88 -11.30 -6.73
CA LEU A 244 -19.04 -11.37 -8.18
C LEU A 244 -17.68 -11.19 -8.86
N PRO A 245 -17.44 -11.81 -10.03
CA PRO A 245 -16.14 -11.72 -10.71
C PRO A 245 -15.67 -10.30 -11.06
N TYR A 246 -16.60 -9.35 -11.09
CA TYR A 246 -16.36 -7.94 -11.41
C TYR A 246 -16.47 -7.01 -10.23
N LEU A 247 -16.79 -7.48 -9.03
CA LEU A 247 -17.01 -6.65 -7.84
C LEU A 247 -16.17 -7.14 -6.66
N GLU A 248 -15.28 -6.28 -6.20
CA GLU A 248 -14.62 -6.40 -4.91
C GLU A 248 -15.22 -5.39 -3.93
N LEU A 249 -15.48 -5.84 -2.71
CA LEU A 249 -15.94 -5.02 -1.60
C LEU A 249 -14.93 -5.10 -0.45
N GLY A 250 -14.65 -3.99 0.19
CA GLY A 250 -13.79 -3.89 1.35
C GLY A 250 -14.46 -3.20 2.53
N ALA A 251 -14.12 -3.64 3.74
CA ALA A 251 -14.46 -2.96 4.98
C ALA A 251 -13.24 -2.91 5.87
N SER A 252 -12.98 -1.75 6.48
CA SER A 252 -11.78 -1.53 7.29
C SER A 252 -12.12 -0.70 8.52
N ARG A 253 -11.45 -1.00 9.64
CA ARG A 253 -11.52 -0.21 10.87
C ARG A 253 -10.16 -0.19 11.54
N THR A 254 -9.76 0.97 12.06
CA THR A 254 -8.59 1.14 12.91
C THR A 254 -8.97 1.81 14.21
N LEU A 255 -8.24 1.47 15.27
CA LEU A 255 -8.39 2.02 16.61
C LEU A 255 -7.02 2.44 17.14
N GLN A 256 -6.87 3.69 17.56
CA GLN A 256 -5.81 4.11 18.48
C GLN A 256 -6.35 3.90 19.90
N TRP A 257 -5.68 3.10 20.70
CA TRP A 257 -6.17 2.63 22.00
C TRP A 257 -5.04 2.46 22.99
N GLY A 258 -5.35 2.60 24.30
CA GLY A 258 -4.37 2.38 25.36
C GLY A 258 -3.24 3.42 25.35
N GLY A 259 -2.09 3.02 25.84
CA GLY A 259 -0.92 3.86 26.03
C GLY A 259 -0.81 4.41 27.44
N GLU A 260 0.21 5.22 27.70
CA GLU A 260 0.54 5.71 29.04
C GLU A 260 -0.60 6.53 29.64
N GLY A 261 -0.97 6.18 30.88
CA GLY A 261 -2.10 6.82 31.57
C GLY A 261 -3.50 6.38 31.11
N ARG A 262 -3.61 5.44 30.17
CA ARG A 262 -4.87 4.90 29.64
C ARG A 262 -5.06 3.43 30.00
N SER A 263 -6.30 2.98 30.10
CA SER A 263 -6.60 1.57 30.41
C SER A 263 -6.30 0.65 29.22
N GLU A 264 -5.48 -0.38 29.45
CA GLU A 264 -5.19 -1.46 28.49
C GLU A 264 -5.87 -2.79 28.90
N SER A 265 -6.94 -2.73 29.71
CA SER A 265 -7.70 -3.90 30.14
C SER A 265 -8.52 -4.50 28.99
N TRP A 266 -8.79 -5.81 29.03
CA TRP A 266 -9.67 -6.48 28.07
C TRP A 266 -11.07 -5.87 28.01
N ASN A 267 -11.59 -5.37 29.13
CA ASN A 267 -12.88 -4.69 29.16
C ASN A 267 -12.84 -3.36 28.42
N SER A 268 -11.75 -2.57 28.57
CA SER A 268 -11.53 -1.36 27.82
C SER A 268 -11.46 -1.63 26.31
N LEU A 269 -10.65 -2.61 25.89
CA LEU A 269 -10.54 -3.01 24.50
C LEU A 269 -11.88 -3.47 23.92
N TRP A 270 -12.62 -4.29 24.66
CA TRP A 270 -13.91 -4.80 24.20
C TRP A 270 -14.96 -3.72 24.06
N ASN A 271 -14.96 -2.70 24.92
CA ASN A 271 -15.84 -1.55 24.80
C ASN A 271 -15.43 -0.67 23.59
N ALA A 272 -14.12 -0.44 23.37
CA ALA A 272 -13.62 0.25 22.20
C ALA A 272 -14.03 -0.48 20.90
N ILE A 273 -13.89 -1.80 20.81
CA ILE A 273 -14.33 -2.60 19.65
C ILE A 273 -15.84 -2.48 19.41
N LYS A 274 -16.66 -2.39 20.45
CA LYS A 274 -18.11 -2.25 20.34
C LYS A 274 -18.57 -0.82 20.00
N GLY A 275 -17.68 0.19 20.07
CA GLY A 275 -18.05 1.60 19.93
C GLY A 275 -18.84 2.15 21.14
N ASN A 276 -18.73 1.51 22.30
CA ASN A 276 -19.41 1.95 23.54
C ASN A 276 -18.60 2.99 24.33
N ASP A 277 -17.61 3.58 23.75
CA ASP A 277 -16.63 4.51 24.31
C ASP A 277 -16.68 5.89 23.67
N ASN A 278 -17.57 6.10 22.70
CA ASN A 278 -17.78 7.38 22.04
C ASN A 278 -18.71 8.26 22.91
N VAL A 279 -18.20 8.70 24.06
CA VAL A 279 -18.89 9.51 25.06
C VAL A 279 -18.14 10.83 25.28
N TYR A 280 -18.86 11.90 25.60
CA TYR A 280 -18.26 13.22 25.85
C TYR A 280 -17.35 13.31 27.08
N ASP A 281 -17.30 12.28 27.93
CA ASP A 281 -16.40 12.21 29.08
C ASP A 281 -15.05 11.60 28.67
N ALA A 282 -14.00 12.41 28.66
CA ALA A 282 -12.64 11.99 28.33
C ALA A 282 -12.11 10.81 29.18
N ALA A 283 -12.66 10.58 30.38
CA ALA A 283 -12.32 9.44 31.24
C ALA A 283 -12.97 8.13 30.77
N GLU A 284 -14.11 8.21 30.10
CA GLU A 284 -14.87 7.09 29.57
C GLU A 284 -14.57 6.82 28.10
N ASP A 285 -14.19 7.85 27.35
CA ASP A 285 -13.71 7.69 25.97
C ASP A 285 -12.35 6.98 25.93
N ARG A 286 -12.23 5.92 25.16
CA ARG A 286 -11.12 4.94 25.27
C ARG A 286 -10.32 4.80 24.01
N SER A 287 -10.80 5.28 22.87
CA SER A 287 -10.14 5.07 21.58
C SER A 287 -10.45 6.17 20.58
N ASN A 288 -9.53 6.42 19.66
CA ASN A 288 -9.78 7.13 18.42
C ASN A 288 -10.02 6.10 17.31
N GLN A 289 -11.11 6.23 16.55
CA GLN A 289 -11.56 5.21 15.61
C GLN A 289 -11.81 5.80 14.23
N ILE A 290 -11.30 5.10 13.22
CA ILE A 290 -11.57 5.40 11.82
C ILE A 290 -12.09 4.13 11.15
N ALA A 291 -13.24 4.20 10.51
CA ALA A 291 -13.85 3.06 9.83
C ALA A 291 -14.37 3.44 8.45
N GLY A 292 -14.42 2.48 7.54
CA GLY A 292 -14.93 2.74 6.20
C GLY A 292 -15.10 1.50 5.34
N PHE A 293 -15.64 1.78 4.18
CA PHE A 293 -15.91 0.80 3.13
C PHE A 293 -15.23 1.24 1.85
N ASP A 294 -14.88 0.28 1.04
CA ASP A 294 -14.41 0.50 -0.33
C ASP A 294 -15.00 -0.53 -1.29
N ALA A 295 -15.02 -0.17 -2.55
CA ALA A 295 -15.45 -1.04 -3.62
C ALA A 295 -14.60 -0.80 -4.87
N ARG A 296 -14.40 -1.88 -5.64
CA ARG A 296 -13.81 -1.84 -6.97
C ARG A 296 -14.65 -2.66 -7.94
N LEU A 297 -14.99 -2.05 -9.08
CA LEU A 297 -15.63 -2.71 -10.21
C LEU A 297 -14.60 -2.93 -11.30
N ASN A 298 -14.44 -4.17 -11.74
CA ASN A 298 -13.64 -4.54 -12.91
C ASN A 298 -14.57 -4.82 -14.09
N LEU A 299 -14.67 -3.88 -15.02
CA LEU A 299 -15.61 -3.95 -16.14
C LEU A 299 -15.21 -4.97 -17.22
N GLN A 300 -13.98 -5.49 -17.19
CA GLN A 300 -13.55 -6.56 -18.11
C GLN A 300 -14.43 -7.80 -18.01
N SER A 301 -14.74 -8.23 -16.79
CA SER A 301 -15.57 -9.42 -16.56
C SER A 301 -17.04 -9.20 -16.88
N LEU A 302 -17.53 -7.96 -16.86
CA LEU A 302 -18.95 -7.60 -17.05
C LEU A 302 -19.23 -7.13 -18.49
N LEU A 303 -18.39 -6.28 -19.05
CA LEU A 303 -18.61 -5.57 -20.31
C LEU A 303 -17.52 -5.84 -21.37
N ASN A 304 -16.53 -6.65 -21.02
CA ASN A 304 -15.32 -6.87 -21.85
C ASN A 304 -14.57 -5.57 -22.16
N VAL A 305 -14.52 -4.64 -21.20
CA VAL A 305 -13.82 -3.37 -21.27
C VAL A 305 -12.77 -3.33 -20.14
N PRO A 306 -11.48 -3.09 -20.44
CA PRO A 306 -10.40 -3.14 -19.45
C PRO A 306 -10.34 -1.85 -18.60
N VAL A 307 -11.45 -1.53 -17.95
CA VAL A 307 -11.65 -0.38 -17.06
C VAL A 307 -11.95 -0.87 -15.65
N GLY A 308 -11.28 -0.30 -14.67
CA GLY A 308 -11.62 -0.37 -13.26
C GLY A 308 -12.26 0.94 -12.78
N ILE A 309 -13.26 0.85 -11.94
CA ILE A 309 -13.85 1.98 -11.22
C ILE A 309 -13.79 1.64 -9.75
N TYR A 310 -13.35 2.57 -8.91
CA TYR A 310 -13.20 2.30 -7.48
C TYR A 310 -13.52 3.51 -6.64
N GLY A 311 -13.79 3.26 -5.36
CA GLY A 311 -13.99 4.30 -4.39
C GLY A 311 -13.82 3.81 -2.96
N GLN A 312 -13.56 4.75 -2.06
CA GLN A 312 -13.45 4.53 -0.63
C GLN A 312 -14.26 5.59 0.11
N TYR A 313 -15.00 5.17 1.11
CA TYR A 313 -15.82 6.01 1.99
C TYR A 313 -15.42 5.72 3.43
N VAL A 314 -14.96 6.73 4.14
CA VAL A 314 -14.39 6.61 5.49
C VAL A 314 -14.97 7.68 6.39
N GLY A 315 -15.13 7.40 7.67
CA GLY A 315 -15.53 8.37 8.70
C GLY A 315 -14.74 8.21 9.98
N GLU A 316 -14.65 9.33 10.70
CA GLU A 316 -13.92 9.48 11.97
C GLU A 316 -14.76 9.05 13.18
N ASP A 317 -16.08 9.18 13.10
CA ASP A 317 -17.00 8.84 14.18
C ASP A 317 -18.12 7.94 13.66
N GLU A 318 -18.75 7.22 14.58
CA GLU A 318 -19.94 6.45 14.32
C GLU A 318 -21.20 7.25 14.68
N ALA A 319 -22.09 7.45 13.70
CA ALA A 319 -23.46 7.88 13.92
C ALA A 319 -24.40 6.68 13.71
N GLY A 320 -24.65 5.94 14.78
CA GLY A 320 -25.33 4.65 14.70
C GLY A 320 -24.42 3.55 14.13
N LEU A 321 -24.78 2.97 12.98
CA LEU A 321 -23.99 1.92 12.32
C LEU A 321 -23.16 2.42 11.12
N LEU A 322 -23.20 3.70 10.79
CA LEU A 322 -22.51 4.28 9.64
C LEU A 322 -21.43 5.28 10.09
N PRO A 323 -20.29 5.32 9.39
CA PRO A 323 -19.26 6.34 9.61
C PRO A 323 -19.85 7.74 9.45
N SER A 324 -19.58 8.64 10.39
CA SER A 324 -19.87 10.07 10.30
C SER A 324 -18.58 10.87 10.05
N LYS A 325 -18.68 12.18 9.81
CA LYS A 325 -17.51 13.01 9.47
C LYS A 325 -16.69 12.40 8.31
N LYS A 326 -17.27 12.45 7.15
CA LYS A 326 -17.01 11.59 5.99
C LYS A 326 -15.85 12.09 5.15
N MET A 327 -14.97 11.19 4.78
CA MET A 327 -13.90 11.37 3.79
C MET A 327 -14.18 10.47 2.57
N TYR A 328 -13.73 10.89 1.40
CA TYR A 328 -14.00 10.21 0.14
C TYR A 328 -12.76 10.06 -0.72
N LEU A 329 -12.69 8.95 -1.43
CA LEU A 329 -11.78 8.74 -2.54
C LEU A 329 -12.56 8.05 -3.66
N ALA A 330 -12.36 8.48 -4.90
CA ALA A 330 -12.93 7.85 -6.08
C ALA A 330 -11.97 7.95 -7.25
N GLY A 331 -11.95 6.92 -8.08
CA GLY A 331 -11.09 6.90 -9.25
C GLY A 331 -11.53 5.89 -10.30
N ALA A 332 -10.88 5.97 -11.43
CA ALA A 332 -11.00 5.02 -12.52
C ALA A 332 -9.63 4.79 -13.16
N ASP A 333 -9.42 3.58 -13.63
CA ASP A 333 -8.21 3.19 -14.34
C ASP A 333 -8.55 2.41 -15.62
N TYR A 334 -7.66 2.49 -16.60
CA TYR A 334 -7.77 1.81 -17.87
C TYR A 334 -6.45 1.14 -18.23
N SER A 335 -6.49 -0.14 -18.55
CA SER A 335 -5.33 -0.95 -18.91
C SER A 335 -5.44 -1.46 -20.33
N SER A 336 -4.40 -1.28 -21.14
CA SER A 336 -4.36 -1.76 -22.51
C SER A 336 -2.92 -2.03 -22.96
N SER A 337 -2.73 -2.30 -24.24
CA SER A 337 -1.42 -2.39 -24.88
C SER A 337 -1.42 -1.72 -26.23
N TYR A 338 -0.31 -1.05 -26.56
CA TYR A 338 -0.06 -0.50 -27.89
C TYR A 338 1.19 -1.16 -28.47
N LYS A 339 1.07 -1.87 -29.61
CA LYS A 339 2.19 -2.61 -30.23
C LYS A 339 2.96 -3.48 -29.22
N ASP A 340 2.25 -4.27 -28.42
CA ASP A 340 2.81 -5.10 -27.35
C ASP A 340 3.52 -4.35 -26.20
N MET A 341 3.32 -3.05 -26.08
CA MET A 341 3.71 -2.23 -24.92
C MET A 341 2.52 -2.13 -23.97
N PRO A 342 2.54 -2.82 -22.83
CA PRO A 342 1.49 -2.67 -21.82
C PRO A 342 1.51 -1.27 -21.24
N TYR A 343 0.33 -0.69 -21.03
CA TYR A 343 0.18 0.58 -20.32
C TYR A 343 -1.08 0.60 -19.47
N GLN A 344 -1.04 1.41 -18.41
CA GLN A 344 -2.19 1.73 -17.57
C GLN A 344 -2.25 3.25 -17.39
N VAL A 345 -3.46 3.81 -17.35
CA VAL A 345 -3.70 5.20 -16.97
C VAL A 345 -4.80 5.24 -15.92
N TYR A 346 -4.76 6.23 -15.04
CA TYR A 346 -5.79 6.42 -14.02
C TYR A 346 -6.08 7.89 -13.79
N ALA A 347 -7.26 8.15 -13.24
CA ALA A 347 -7.62 9.43 -12.64
C ALA A 347 -8.21 9.17 -11.26
N GLU A 348 -7.79 9.94 -10.26
CA GLU A 348 -8.21 9.79 -8.87
C GLU A 348 -8.54 11.15 -8.24
N TRP A 349 -9.55 11.16 -7.41
CA TRP A 349 -9.94 12.27 -6.55
C TRP A 349 -10.05 11.78 -5.12
N ALA A 350 -9.52 12.57 -4.20
CA ALA A 350 -9.67 12.34 -2.76
C ALA A 350 -10.05 13.63 -2.04
N ASP A 351 -10.88 13.49 -1.00
CA ASP A 351 -11.31 14.60 -0.15
C ASP A 351 -11.35 14.14 1.31
N THR A 352 -10.45 14.69 2.13
CA THR A 352 -10.39 14.44 3.57
C THR A 352 -11.04 15.55 4.39
N ARG A 353 -11.73 16.52 3.77
CA ARG A 353 -12.54 17.51 4.44
C ARG A 353 -13.86 16.89 4.87
N THR A 354 -14.14 16.83 6.15
CA THR A 354 -15.27 16.06 6.67
C THR A 354 -16.64 16.70 6.47
N ASN A 355 -16.73 18.03 6.47
CA ASN A 355 -17.93 18.82 6.17
C ASN A 355 -17.51 20.24 5.83
N ASN A 356 -18.26 20.92 4.97
CA ASN A 356 -17.92 22.25 4.47
C ASN A 356 -17.76 23.34 5.54
N ASP A 357 -18.30 23.13 6.74
CA ASP A 357 -18.38 24.17 7.80
C ASP A 357 -17.51 23.85 9.04
N VAL A 358 -16.97 22.64 9.16
CA VAL A 358 -16.18 22.23 10.34
C VAL A 358 -14.83 21.68 9.90
N LYS A 359 -13.78 22.47 10.14
CA LYS A 359 -12.39 22.11 9.87
C LYS A 359 -11.73 21.48 11.10
N GLY A 360 -10.61 20.79 10.90
CA GLY A 360 -9.79 20.25 11.98
C GLY A 360 -10.35 18.99 12.63
N ILE A 361 -11.18 18.22 11.89
CA ILE A 361 -11.77 16.97 12.40
C ILE A 361 -11.06 15.74 11.86
N SER A 362 -10.86 15.67 10.54
CA SER A 362 -10.27 14.49 9.90
C SER A 362 -8.85 14.22 10.41
N TYR A 363 -8.62 12.98 10.79
CA TYR A 363 -7.36 12.52 11.40
C TYR A 363 -6.98 13.24 12.69
N ASN A 364 -7.93 13.88 13.36
CA ASN A 364 -7.71 14.58 14.61
C ASN A 364 -8.63 14.03 15.72
N HIS A 365 -8.17 14.08 16.97
CA HIS A 365 -8.93 13.59 18.11
C HIS A 365 -8.62 14.39 19.37
N TYR A 366 -9.61 14.65 20.21
CA TYR A 366 -9.46 15.51 21.37
C TYR A 366 -8.68 14.88 22.55
N ILE A 367 -8.50 13.55 22.55
CA ILE A 367 -7.67 12.82 23.51
C ILE A 367 -6.34 12.41 22.89
N TYR A 368 -6.37 11.73 21.76
CA TYR A 368 -5.20 11.36 20.98
C TYR A 368 -4.79 12.57 20.13
N THR A 369 -4.33 13.65 20.79
CA THR A 369 -4.16 14.98 20.18
C THR A 369 -3.05 15.08 19.14
N ASP A 370 -2.14 14.08 19.05
CA ASP A 370 -1.24 13.95 17.91
C ASP A 370 -1.96 13.39 16.64
N GLY A 371 -3.28 13.12 16.76
CA GLY A 371 -4.13 12.69 15.66
C GLY A 371 -3.83 11.27 15.13
N TYR A 372 -4.34 10.97 13.96
CA TYR A 372 -4.08 9.71 13.25
C TYR A 372 -2.77 9.81 12.45
N TYR A 373 -1.69 10.11 13.16
CA TYR A 373 -0.35 10.36 12.64
C TYR A 373 0.70 9.55 13.41
N GLN A 374 1.86 9.36 12.80
CA GLN A 374 3.09 8.86 13.43
C GLN A 374 4.26 9.71 12.96
N HIS A 375 5.15 10.11 13.87
CA HIS A 375 6.22 11.09 13.61
C HIS A 375 5.71 12.43 13.02
N GLY A 376 4.39 12.70 13.13
CA GLY A 376 3.73 13.86 12.52
C GLY A 376 3.33 13.69 11.05
N PHE A 377 3.40 12.48 10.50
CA PHE A 377 2.95 12.14 9.16
C PHE A 377 1.71 11.24 9.20
N PRO A 378 0.74 11.42 8.28
CA PRO A 378 -0.53 10.72 8.36
C PRO A 378 -0.40 9.21 8.12
N LEU A 379 -1.15 8.42 8.88
CA LEU A 379 -1.28 6.98 8.71
C LEU A 379 -2.27 6.60 7.59
N GLY A 380 -3.14 7.54 7.21
CA GLY A 380 -4.09 7.44 6.12
C GLY A 380 -3.57 8.11 4.84
N HIS A 381 -4.40 8.98 4.23
CA HIS A 381 -4.05 9.67 3.00
C HIS A 381 -2.89 10.65 3.19
N ALA A 382 -1.95 10.65 2.23
CA ALA A 382 -0.70 11.40 2.34
C ALA A 382 -0.86 12.93 2.44
N MET A 383 -1.96 13.49 1.94
CA MET A 383 -2.25 14.92 2.11
C MET A 383 -2.66 15.29 3.56
N GLY A 384 -2.92 14.29 4.42
CA GLY A 384 -3.42 14.52 5.78
C GLY A 384 -4.89 14.89 5.84
N GLY A 385 -5.33 15.41 6.99
CA GLY A 385 -6.69 15.92 7.18
C GLY A 385 -6.93 17.26 6.50
N ASP A 386 -8.20 17.58 6.27
CA ASP A 386 -8.68 18.83 5.65
C ASP A 386 -8.01 19.17 4.32
N GLY A 387 -7.82 18.18 3.47
CA GLY A 387 -7.24 18.33 2.15
C GLY A 387 -8.15 17.82 1.03
N GLN A 388 -7.84 18.21 -0.20
CA GLN A 388 -8.47 17.72 -1.42
C GLN A 388 -7.44 17.57 -2.53
N MET A 389 -7.46 16.42 -3.21
CA MET A 389 -6.51 16.10 -4.27
C MET A 389 -7.22 15.62 -5.53
N TYR A 390 -6.72 16.06 -6.67
CA TYR A 390 -7.02 15.52 -7.98
C TYR A 390 -5.72 15.07 -8.63
N SER A 391 -5.67 13.86 -9.14
CA SER A 391 -4.50 13.33 -9.82
C SER A 391 -4.87 12.56 -11.08
N VAL A 392 -3.96 12.57 -12.03
CA VAL A 392 -3.97 11.74 -13.22
C VAL A 392 -2.59 11.14 -13.34
N GLY A 393 -2.51 9.83 -13.47
CA GLY A 393 -1.23 9.15 -13.60
C GLY A 393 -1.30 7.99 -14.60
N GLY A 394 -0.16 7.39 -14.80
CA GLY A 394 -0.06 6.25 -15.69
C GLY A 394 1.33 5.64 -15.70
N ASP A 395 1.37 4.53 -16.39
CA ASP A 395 2.54 3.68 -16.53
C ASP A 395 2.56 3.08 -17.94
N ILE A 396 3.73 3.02 -18.54
CA ILE A 396 3.96 2.35 -19.82
C ILE A 396 5.28 1.58 -19.80
N ARG A 397 5.22 0.34 -20.23
CA ARG A 397 6.39 -0.51 -20.43
C ARG A 397 6.73 -0.56 -21.91
N PHE A 398 7.76 0.17 -22.32
CA PHE A 398 8.20 0.24 -23.72
C PHE A 398 8.73 -1.11 -24.22
N ASP A 399 9.57 -1.75 -23.40
CA ASP A 399 10.17 -3.04 -23.68
C ASP A 399 10.41 -3.83 -22.36
N THR A 400 11.23 -4.84 -22.39
CA THR A 400 11.55 -5.66 -21.20
C THR A 400 12.49 -4.95 -20.21
N MET A 401 13.13 -3.86 -20.65
CA MET A 401 14.15 -3.15 -19.86
C MET A 401 13.71 -1.74 -19.45
N ASN A 402 12.70 -1.16 -20.08
CA ASN A 402 12.34 0.25 -19.88
C ASN A 402 10.87 0.42 -19.56
N ARG A 403 10.62 1.10 -18.45
CA ARG A 403 9.30 1.49 -17.97
C ARG A 403 9.31 2.97 -17.60
N LEU A 404 8.25 3.68 -17.93
CA LEU A 404 8.02 5.05 -17.49
C LEU A 404 6.70 5.10 -16.75
N SER A 405 6.71 5.60 -15.54
CA SER A 405 5.52 5.92 -14.75
C SER A 405 5.53 7.39 -14.38
N GLY A 406 4.36 7.93 -14.07
CA GLY A 406 4.28 9.30 -13.60
C GLY A 406 2.86 9.73 -13.30
N ARG A 407 2.77 10.88 -12.63
CA ARG A 407 1.49 11.49 -12.24
C ARG A 407 1.58 13.01 -12.26
N ALA A 408 0.47 13.63 -12.60
CA ALA A 408 0.24 15.05 -12.41
C ALA A 408 -0.85 15.24 -11.37
N MET A 409 -0.69 16.21 -10.45
CA MET A 409 -1.64 16.42 -9.37
C MET A 409 -1.88 17.90 -9.09
N VAL A 410 -3.07 18.18 -8.57
CA VAL A 410 -3.42 19.42 -7.91
C VAL A 410 -3.96 19.06 -6.54
N VAL A 411 -3.30 19.53 -5.49
CA VAL A 411 -3.69 19.23 -4.11
C VAL A 411 -3.83 20.51 -3.30
N LYS A 412 -4.88 20.59 -2.50
CA LYS A 412 -5.02 21.51 -1.39
C LYS A 412 -4.80 20.73 -0.11
N VAL A 413 -3.94 21.20 0.75
CA VAL A 413 -3.57 20.53 2.00
C VAL A 413 -3.87 21.40 3.19
N ASN A 414 -4.24 20.75 4.30
CA ASN A 414 -4.33 21.35 5.64
C ASN A 414 -5.07 22.70 5.70
N GLU A 415 -6.28 22.78 5.15
CA GLU A 415 -7.12 24.00 5.17
C GLU A 415 -7.44 24.49 6.60
N SER A 416 -7.16 23.70 7.63
CA SER A 416 -7.30 24.03 9.06
C SER A 416 -6.06 24.59 9.72
N ASN A 417 -4.90 24.55 9.05
CA ASN A 417 -3.60 24.97 9.59
C ASN A 417 -3.20 24.21 10.88
N LEU A 418 -3.51 22.92 10.98
CA LEU A 418 -3.14 22.09 12.13
C LEU A 418 -1.65 21.71 12.07
N ALA A 419 -0.88 22.12 13.07
CA ALA A 419 0.55 21.89 13.16
C ALA A 419 0.95 20.41 13.35
N ILE A 420 0.01 19.52 13.66
CA ILE A 420 0.26 18.08 13.80
C ILE A 420 0.67 17.41 12.47
N ASN A 421 0.21 17.95 11.34
CA ASN A 421 0.61 17.50 10.02
C ASN A 421 1.96 18.15 9.66
N LYS A 422 3.06 17.44 9.94
CA LYS A 422 4.41 17.94 9.62
C LYS A 422 4.73 17.89 8.13
N ALA A 423 4.03 17.04 7.36
CA ALA A 423 4.21 17.02 5.90
C ALA A 423 3.72 18.35 5.28
N PHE A 424 2.60 18.87 5.80
CA PHE A 424 1.99 20.12 5.33
C PHE A 424 1.50 20.90 6.55
N PRO A 425 2.39 21.67 7.24
CA PRO A 425 2.05 22.30 8.52
C PRO A 425 1.12 23.51 8.39
N LYS A 426 0.87 23.99 7.18
CA LYS A 426 0.01 25.13 6.85
C LYS A 426 -0.86 24.79 5.64
N GLU A 427 -1.94 25.55 5.48
CA GLU A 427 -2.76 25.53 4.28
C GLU A 427 -1.89 25.88 3.06
N ASP A 428 -1.97 25.03 2.04
CA ASP A 428 -1.25 25.23 0.78
C ASP A 428 -2.04 24.64 -0.39
N LYS A 429 -1.73 25.14 -1.58
CA LYS A 429 -2.19 24.57 -2.83
C LYS A 429 -0.99 24.31 -3.73
N ILE A 430 -0.79 23.03 -4.06
CA ILE A 430 0.35 22.53 -4.80
C ILE A 430 -0.12 21.95 -6.13
N LYS A 431 0.56 22.29 -7.21
CA LYS A 431 0.45 21.63 -8.52
C LYS A 431 1.77 20.95 -8.78
N ALA A 432 1.76 19.70 -9.21
CA ALA A 432 3.00 18.97 -9.40
C ALA A 432 2.92 17.99 -10.56
N LEU A 433 4.10 17.71 -11.10
CA LEU A 433 4.38 16.62 -12.03
C LEU A 433 5.53 15.78 -11.44
N ASP A 434 5.33 14.48 -11.39
CA ASP A 434 6.26 13.50 -10.84
C ASP A 434 6.42 12.35 -11.85
N LEU A 435 7.66 12.11 -12.33
CA LEU A 435 7.97 11.13 -13.38
C LEU A 435 9.09 10.21 -12.92
N THR A 436 8.92 8.92 -13.11
CA THR A 436 9.92 7.89 -12.79
C THR A 436 10.22 7.04 -14.03
N TRP A 437 11.48 7.00 -14.43
CA TRP A 437 11.98 6.04 -15.39
C TRP A 437 12.67 4.88 -14.66
N THR A 438 12.17 3.67 -14.89
CA THR A 438 12.78 2.43 -14.40
C THR A 438 13.52 1.74 -15.55
N HIS A 439 14.84 1.59 -15.43
CA HIS A 439 15.67 0.84 -16.35
C HIS A 439 16.13 -0.47 -15.70
N TYR A 440 15.71 -1.59 -16.26
CA TYR A 440 16.12 -2.91 -15.78
C TYR A 440 17.47 -3.29 -16.42
N ILE A 441 18.59 -3.08 -15.72
CA ILE A 441 19.95 -3.48 -16.15
C ILE A 441 20.00 -5.00 -16.35
N LYS A 442 19.29 -5.73 -15.49
CA LYS A 442 18.92 -7.16 -15.60
C LYS A 442 17.46 -7.28 -15.19
N PRO A 443 16.77 -8.39 -15.49
CA PRO A 443 15.36 -8.57 -15.15
C PRO A 443 15.01 -8.35 -13.65
N ASP A 444 15.98 -8.55 -12.77
CA ASP A 444 15.89 -8.44 -11.31
C ASP A 444 16.70 -7.25 -10.73
N LEU A 445 17.23 -6.38 -11.59
CA LEU A 445 18.07 -5.23 -11.19
C LEU A 445 17.51 -3.93 -11.78
N PRO A 446 16.49 -3.32 -11.14
CA PRO A 446 15.96 -2.03 -11.54
C PRO A 446 16.86 -0.88 -11.08
N LEU A 447 17.16 0.03 -11.99
CA LEU A 447 17.66 1.37 -11.72
C LEU A 447 16.47 2.33 -11.87
N LYS A 448 16.08 3.03 -10.81
CA LYS A 448 15.01 4.02 -10.84
C LYS A 448 15.60 5.43 -10.85
N ILE A 449 15.16 6.25 -11.80
CA ILE A 449 15.48 7.67 -11.88
C ILE A 449 14.17 8.43 -11.85
N ASN A 450 13.99 9.29 -10.86
CA ASN A 450 12.81 10.10 -10.70
C ASN A 450 13.16 11.58 -10.90
N GLY A 451 12.21 12.35 -11.41
CA GLY A 451 12.27 13.80 -11.47
C GLY A 451 10.90 14.37 -11.17
N TRP A 452 10.85 15.44 -10.37
CA TRP A 452 9.62 16.11 -10.03
C TRP A 452 9.75 17.63 -10.10
N VAL A 453 8.62 18.28 -10.35
CA VAL A 453 8.47 19.73 -10.29
C VAL A 453 7.17 20.07 -9.60
N SER A 454 7.15 21.13 -8.81
CA SER A 454 5.96 21.63 -8.13
C SER A 454 5.87 23.15 -8.16
N ASP A 455 4.63 23.65 -8.05
CA ASP A 455 4.27 25.06 -7.87
C ASP A 455 3.34 25.13 -6.66
N SER A 456 3.84 25.67 -5.55
CA SER A 456 3.15 25.84 -4.26
C SER A 456 2.76 27.31 -4.08
N ASP A 457 1.54 27.56 -3.66
CA ASP A 457 1.10 28.93 -3.35
C ASP A 457 1.87 29.52 -2.12
N LEU A 458 2.39 28.64 -1.25
CA LEU A 458 3.14 29.05 -0.04
C LEU A 458 4.65 29.19 -0.28
N GLU A 459 5.26 28.23 -0.97
CA GLU A 459 6.72 28.11 -1.11
C GLU A 459 7.24 28.48 -2.50
N GLY A 460 6.33 28.57 -3.50
CA GLY A 460 6.69 28.85 -4.90
C GLY A 460 7.10 27.60 -5.67
N ASN A 461 7.92 27.80 -6.70
CA ASN A 461 8.38 26.72 -7.57
C ASN A 461 9.50 25.91 -6.90
N ASP A 462 9.39 24.60 -6.97
CA ASP A 462 10.37 23.66 -6.48
C ASP A 462 10.56 22.49 -7.45
N SER A 463 11.72 21.85 -7.42
CA SER A 463 12.03 20.71 -8.30
C SER A 463 13.16 19.88 -7.75
N GLY A 464 13.12 18.60 -8.01
CA GLY A 464 14.18 17.68 -7.63
C GLY A 464 14.28 16.47 -8.53
N ALA A 465 15.34 15.72 -8.30
CA ALA A 465 15.57 14.45 -8.97
C ALA A 465 16.16 13.45 -7.98
N SER A 466 15.82 12.18 -8.17
CA SER A 466 16.40 11.10 -7.36
C SER A 466 16.86 9.93 -8.22
N ILE A 467 17.76 9.14 -7.65
CA ILE A 467 18.27 7.91 -8.22
C ILE A 467 18.30 6.82 -7.15
N GLY A 468 17.78 5.65 -7.49
CA GLY A 468 17.76 4.50 -6.60
C GLY A 468 18.09 3.21 -7.33
N ILE A 469 18.84 2.35 -6.67
CA ILE A 469 19.19 1.01 -7.15
C ILE A 469 19.20 0.02 -5.99
N GLU A 470 18.65 -1.18 -6.23
CA GLU A 470 18.77 -2.32 -5.32
C GLU A 470 19.42 -3.50 -6.08
N ILE A 471 20.60 -3.90 -5.66
CA ILE A 471 21.41 -4.91 -6.31
C ILE A 471 21.21 -6.25 -5.58
N PRO A 472 20.54 -7.23 -6.19
CA PRO A 472 20.44 -8.57 -5.63
C PRO A 472 21.79 -9.31 -5.78
N LEU A 473 22.27 -9.88 -4.69
CA LEU A 473 23.48 -10.66 -4.62
C LEU A 473 23.12 -12.11 -4.24
N GLU A 474 23.52 -13.09 -5.02
CA GLU A 474 23.27 -14.49 -4.69
C GLU A 474 24.00 -14.88 -3.40
N ARG A 475 23.32 -15.57 -2.47
CA ARG A 475 23.92 -16.08 -1.22
C ARG A 475 25.19 -16.89 -1.41
N LYS A 476 25.27 -17.66 -2.50
CA LYS A 476 26.45 -18.45 -2.86
C LYS A 476 27.73 -17.63 -2.99
N MET A 477 27.63 -16.31 -3.23
CA MET A 477 28.79 -15.40 -3.27
C MET A 477 29.42 -15.17 -1.90
N PHE A 478 28.71 -15.47 -0.80
CA PHE A 478 29.15 -15.26 0.57
C PHE A 478 29.55 -16.55 1.28
N GLY A 479 29.50 -17.73 0.58
CA GLY A 479 29.94 -19.01 1.12
C GLY A 479 29.01 -19.65 2.15
N PHE A 480 27.72 -19.23 2.18
CA PHE A 480 26.68 -19.82 3.03
C PHE A 480 25.75 -20.74 2.25
#